data_74e19006295f93967d024e39537e86fc
#
_entry.id   74e19006295f93967d024e39537e86fc
#
_cell.length_a   1.000
_cell.length_b   1.000
_cell.length_c   1.000
_cell.angle_alpha   90.00
_cell.angle_beta   90.00
_cell.angle_gamma   90.00
#
_symmetry.space_group_name_H-M   'P 1'
#
loop_
_entity.id
_entity.type
_entity.pdbx_description
1 polymer ?
#
loop_
_entity_poly.entity_id
_entity_poly.type
_entity_poly.pdbx_seq_one_letter_code
_entity_poly.pdbx_strand_id
1 'polypeptide(L)'
;LVLKSASATVDGVEHNATIEMHPECETVLFRFDRALAKGQLSLRISFKGRVRDDLRGMYRGRDRKQPWLASQLCPTDARRVFPCFDEPGIKARYNVSVTAPAEDVVLSNAPVQKRSRAVAGSRTTHFEQTPLLSAYLIAVAVGPFESGQTAQVGKTPIRVYSLKGQRPLGKFALEAAAESLIRLEKWFGMPHPYAKLDLVALPDFAFGAMENAGAVFFRDSVLLLDEKESSPEDRLRTAETIAHELAHMWFGNLVTMAWWNDLWLNESFATWMAYEIVHDWKPEWRIWLEFVARRENAFELDALASSHPIAPQVKTADEANENFDAITYTKGASVLRMLERYVGASAFRKGVRTYIRRHRNAAAAAGDLWAALE
;
A
#
# COMPACT_ATOMS: atom_id res chain seq x y z
N LEU A 1 6.17 -20.35 3.84
CA LEU A 1 5.40 -20.76 5.02
C LEU A 1 5.50 -22.26 5.27
N VAL A 2 5.32 -22.69 6.54
CA VAL A 2 5.17 -24.08 6.94
C VAL A 2 3.78 -24.24 7.57
N LEU A 3 2.86 -24.87 6.88
CA LEU A 3 1.52 -25.14 7.40
C LEU A 3 1.58 -26.29 8.38
N LYS A 4 0.92 -26.15 9.53
CA LYS A 4 0.94 -27.12 10.63
C LYS A 4 -0.33 -27.96 10.67
N SER A 5 -1.48 -27.30 10.56
CA SER A 5 -2.79 -27.93 10.54
C SER A 5 -3.79 -27.03 9.80
N ALA A 6 -4.81 -27.65 9.25
CA ALA A 6 -5.96 -26.96 8.70
C ALA A 6 -7.24 -27.71 9.06
N SER A 7 -8.30 -26.97 9.38
CA SER A 7 -9.64 -27.51 9.60
C SER A 7 -10.70 -26.55 9.08
N ALA A 8 -11.80 -27.09 8.58
CA ALA A 8 -12.98 -26.32 8.18
C ALA A 8 -14.14 -26.58 9.14
N THR A 9 -14.84 -25.51 9.53
CA THR A 9 -16.10 -25.63 10.29
C THR A 9 -17.26 -25.28 9.37
N VAL A 10 -18.19 -26.22 9.21
CA VAL A 10 -19.43 -26.09 8.43
C VAL A 10 -20.58 -26.49 9.33
N ASP A 11 -21.60 -25.64 9.47
CA ASP A 11 -22.79 -25.90 10.32
C ASP A 11 -22.44 -26.34 11.77
N GLY A 12 -21.35 -25.75 12.31
CA GLY A 12 -20.84 -26.01 13.67
C GLY A 12 -20.04 -27.33 13.81
N VAL A 13 -19.85 -28.07 12.74
CA VAL A 13 -19.05 -29.32 12.73
C VAL A 13 -17.66 -29.04 12.16
N GLU A 14 -16.62 -29.43 12.90
CA GLU A 14 -15.23 -29.28 12.48
C GLU A 14 -14.76 -30.53 11.68
N HIS A 15 -14.12 -30.27 10.55
CA HIS A 15 -13.55 -31.26 9.63
C HIS A 15 -12.07 -30.96 9.45
N ASN A 16 -11.20 -31.88 9.80
CA ASN A 16 -9.76 -31.75 9.56
C ASN A 16 -9.44 -31.92 8.07
N ALA A 17 -8.44 -31.17 7.62
CA ALA A 17 -7.95 -31.24 6.24
C ALA A 17 -6.58 -31.90 6.17
N THR A 18 -6.34 -32.70 5.14
CA THR A 18 -4.99 -33.05 4.70
C THR A 18 -4.45 -31.91 3.86
N ILE A 19 -3.21 -31.51 4.15
CA ILE A 19 -2.52 -30.38 3.50
C ILE A 19 -1.62 -30.93 2.40
N GLU A 20 -1.85 -30.49 1.16
CA GLU A 20 -1.03 -30.83 0.00
C GLU A 20 -0.43 -29.54 -0.59
N MET A 21 0.90 -29.43 -0.54
CA MET A 21 1.63 -28.24 -0.99
C MET A 21 2.00 -28.38 -2.46
N HIS A 22 1.78 -27.33 -3.25
CA HIS A 22 2.16 -27.22 -4.65
C HIS A 22 3.15 -26.04 -4.84
N PRO A 23 4.43 -26.26 -4.51
CA PRO A 23 5.44 -25.18 -4.54
C PRO A 23 5.65 -24.58 -5.94
N GLU A 24 5.45 -25.36 -7.00
CA GLU A 24 5.62 -24.95 -8.39
C GLU A 24 4.66 -23.85 -8.84
N CYS A 25 3.49 -23.78 -8.23
CA CYS A 25 2.48 -22.72 -8.44
C CYS A 25 2.17 -21.92 -7.16
N GLU A 26 2.98 -22.11 -6.11
CA GLU A 26 2.87 -21.40 -4.82
C GLU A 26 1.48 -21.53 -4.17
N THR A 27 0.81 -22.68 -4.37
CA THR A 27 -0.54 -22.95 -3.86
C THR A 27 -0.56 -24.07 -2.84
N VAL A 28 -1.68 -24.19 -2.14
CA VAL A 28 -1.97 -25.29 -1.21
C VAL A 28 -3.38 -25.80 -1.42
N LEU A 29 -3.51 -27.13 -1.45
CA LEU A 29 -4.79 -27.82 -1.53
C LEU A 29 -5.13 -28.39 -0.15
N PHE A 30 -6.34 -28.12 0.33
CA PHE A 30 -6.92 -28.72 1.54
C PHE A 30 -7.91 -29.81 1.13
N ARG A 31 -7.58 -31.06 1.42
CA ARG A 31 -8.44 -32.21 1.16
C ARG A 31 -9.19 -32.61 2.42
N PHE A 32 -10.48 -32.79 2.29
CA PHE A 32 -11.36 -33.28 3.34
C PHE A 32 -11.81 -34.72 3.02
N ASP A 33 -11.99 -35.54 4.03
CA ASP A 33 -12.38 -36.96 3.88
C ASP A 33 -13.77 -37.17 3.23
N ARG A 34 -14.59 -36.12 3.25
CA ARG A 34 -15.90 -36.08 2.63
C ARG A 34 -16.17 -34.70 1.99
N ALA A 35 -17.11 -34.68 1.06
CA ALA A 35 -17.59 -33.42 0.52
C ALA A 35 -18.24 -32.59 1.63
N LEU A 36 -17.81 -31.30 1.73
CA LEU A 36 -18.41 -30.34 2.62
C LEU A 36 -19.72 -29.82 2.02
N ALA A 37 -20.69 -29.51 2.87
CA ALA A 37 -21.94 -28.90 2.44
C ALA A 37 -21.67 -27.55 1.75
N LYS A 38 -22.43 -27.25 0.71
CA LYS A 38 -22.36 -25.97 0.02
C LYS A 38 -22.88 -24.87 0.93
N GLY A 39 -22.08 -23.80 1.12
CA GLY A 39 -22.47 -22.68 2.00
C GLY A 39 -21.24 -21.95 2.55
N GLN A 40 -21.44 -21.27 3.67
CA GLN A 40 -20.36 -20.62 4.40
C GLN A 40 -19.54 -21.64 5.19
N LEU A 41 -18.24 -21.50 5.15
CA LEU A 41 -17.33 -22.29 5.99
C LEU A 41 -16.32 -21.36 6.68
N SER A 42 -15.84 -21.76 7.85
CA SER A 42 -14.70 -21.16 8.53
C SER A 42 -13.49 -22.06 8.36
N LEU A 43 -12.48 -21.62 7.65
CA LEU A 43 -11.21 -22.33 7.49
C LEU A 43 -10.20 -21.82 8.52
N ARG A 44 -9.72 -22.71 9.39
CA ARG A 44 -8.66 -22.43 10.37
C ARG A 44 -7.36 -23.05 9.87
N ILE A 45 -6.31 -22.23 9.77
CA ILE A 45 -4.99 -22.69 9.36
C ILE A 45 -3.98 -22.28 10.42
N SER A 46 -3.22 -23.25 10.95
CA SER A 46 -2.06 -22.99 11.80
C SER A 46 -0.78 -23.10 10.98
N PHE A 47 0.09 -22.10 11.08
CA PHE A 47 1.31 -22.04 10.27
C PHE A 47 2.46 -21.36 11.02
N LYS A 48 3.67 -21.50 10.48
CA LYS A 48 4.86 -20.73 10.84
C LYS A 48 5.43 -20.05 9.62
N GLY A 49 5.82 -18.79 9.76
CA GLY A 49 6.59 -18.02 8.80
C GLY A 49 7.99 -17.74 9.32
N ARG A 50 8.88 -17.37 8.44
CA ARG A 50 10.23 -16.91 8.77
C ARG A 50 10.27 -15.39 8.66
N VAL A 51 10.79 -14.71 9.66
CA VAL A 51 11.19 -13.30 9.54
C VAL A 51 12.46 -13.26 8.70
N ARG A 52 12.47 -12.43 7.67
CA ARG A 52 13.48 -12.39 6.60
C ARG A 52 14.45 -11.22 6.79
N ASP A 53 15.50 -11.21 5.96
CA ASP A 53 16.51 -10.15 5.91
C ASP A 53 16.59 -9.48 4.51
N ASP A 54 15.69 -9.88 3.57
CA ASP A 54 15.67 -9.46 2.17
C ASP A 54 14.67 -8.35 1.85
N LEU A 55 14.11 -7.70 2.88
CA LEU A 55 13.16 -6.59 2.79
C LEU A 55 11.82 -6.94 2.09
N ARG A 56 11.46 -8.23 2.07
CA ARG A 56 10.21 -8.76 1.49
C ARG A 56 9.46 -9.65 2.47
N GLY A 57 8.14 -9.67 2.36
CA GLY A 57 7.28 -10.38 3.28
C GLY A 57 7.34 -9.76 4.67
N MET A 58 7.47 -10.56 5.73
CA MET A 58 7.79 -10.08 7.08
C MET A 58 9.31 -10.08 7.27
N TYR A 59 9.90 -8.92 7.49
CA TYR A 59 11.34 -8.76 7.61
C TYR A 59 11.73 -7.93 8.83
N ARG A 60 13.00 -8.01 9.21
CA ARG A 60 13.59 -7.23 10.30
C ARG A 60 14.55 -6.17 9.77
N GLY A 61 14.58 -5.02 10.44
CA GLY A 61 15.58 -3.99 10.20
C GLY A 61 16.98 -4.44 10.62
N ARG A 62 17.98 -3.83 10.02
CA ARG A 62 19.40 -4.16 10.24
C ARG A 62 19.99 -3.50 11.49
N ASP A 63 19.36 -2.42 11.98
CA ASP A 63 19.81 -1.77 13.20
C ASP A 63 19.57 -2.67 14.43
N ARG A 64 20.66 -3.17 15.00
CA ARG A 64 20.61 -4.02 16.19
C ARG A 64 20.38 -3.25 17.50
N LYS A 65 20.57 -1.92 17.49
CA LYS A 65 20.38 -1.07 18.68
C LYS A 65 18.91 -0.78 18.93
N GLN A 66 18.15 -0.64 17.85
CA GLN A 66 16.71 -0.44 17.89
C GLN A 66 16.05 -1.49 16.96
N PRO A 67 15.90 -2.74 17.41
CA PRO A 67 15.33 -3.80 16.57
C PRO A 67 13.86 -3.50 16.28
N TRP A 68 13.48 -3.72 15.01
CA TRP A 68 12.12 -3.55 14.55
C TRP A 68 11.79 -4.57 13.45
N LEU A 69 10.50 -4.80 13.22
CA LEU A 69 9.97 -5.64 12.16
C LEU A 69 8.99 -4.82 11.31
N ALA A 70 8.92 -5.09 10.02
CA ALA A 70 7.87 -4.58 9.15
C ALA A 70 7.49 -5.61 8.08
N SER A 71 6.31 -5.42 7.52
CA SER A 71 5.86 -6.16 6.34
C SER A 71 6.09 -5.36 5.07
N GLN A 72 6.47 -6.04 3.97
CA GLN A 72 6.42 -5.54 2.61
C GLN A 72 5.84 -6.64 1.73
N LEU A 73 4.59 -6.46 1.30
CA LEU A 73 3.79 -7.54 0.70
C LEU A 73 3.51 -7.34 -0.79
N CYS A 74 3.73 -6.14 -1.31
CA CYS A 74 3.54 -5.84 -2.73
C CYS A 74 4.75 -6.33 -3.56
N PRO A 75 4.51 -6.91 -4.76
CA PRO A 75 3.19 -7.21 -5.31
C PRO A 75 2.59 -8.56 -4.83
N THR A 76 3.41 -9.57 -4.52
CA THR A 76 2.96 -10.97 -4.31
C THR A 76 3.63 -11.64 -3.11
N ASP A 77 4.00 -10.86 -2.10
CA ASP A 77 4.71 -11.35 -0.92
C ASP A 77 3.81 -11.59 0.30
N ALA A 78 2.49 -11.35 0.20
CA ALA A 78 1.55 -11.69 1.27
C ALA A 78 1.53 -13.21 1.53
N ARG A 79 1.62 -14.03 0.50
CA ARG A 79 1.75 -15.49 0.56
C ARG A 79 2.97 -15.97 1.35
N ARG A 80 3.98 -15.14 1.54
CA ARG A 80 5.17 -15.46 2.36
C ARG A 80 4.93 -15.20 3.84
N VAL A 81 3.87 -14.46 4.20
CA VAL A 81 3.57 -14.03 5.57
C VAL A 81 2.39 -14.81 6.15
N PHE A 82 1.32 -14.99 5.38
CA PHE A 82 0.13 -15.73 5.78
C PHE A 82 -0.54 -16.41 4.58
N PRO A 83 -1.26 -17.53 4.79
CA PRO A 83 -2.06 -18.15 3.73
C PRO A 83 -3.20 -17.21 3.31
N CYS A 84 -3.28 -16.88 2.03
CA CYS A 84 -4.26 -15.95 1.48
C CYS A 84 -4.52 -16.19 -0.01
N PHE A 85 -5.55 -15.57 -0.55
CA PHE A 85 -5.67 -15.32 -1.98
C PHE A 85 -4.82 -14.09 -2.31
N ASP A 86 -3.62 -14.33 -2.81
CA ASP A 86 -2.62 -13.28 -3.06
C ASP A 86 -2.71 -12.75 -4.49
N GLU A 87 -3.93 -12.31 -4.83
CA GLU A 87 -4.29 -11.70 -6.11
C GLU A 87 -4.88 -10.31 -5.85
N PRO A 88 -4.51 -9.27 -6.63
CA PRO A 88 -4.92 -7.90 -6.36
C PRO A 88 -6.44 -7.71 -6.43
N GLY A 89 -7.11 -8.43 -7.32
CA GLY A 89 -8.57 -8.38 -7.50
C GLY A 89 -9.38 -9.03 -6.39
N ILE A 90 -8.78 -9.88 -5.56
CA ILE A 90 -9.48 -10.58 -4.46
C ILE A 90 -9.34 -9.79 -3.17
N LYS A 91 -10.43 -9.18 -2.73
CA LYS A 91 -10.47 -8.37 -1.52
C LYS A 91 -11.16 -9.08 -0.36
N ALA A 92 -10.63 -8.87 0.84
CA ALA A 92 -11.19 -9.39 2.09
C ALA A 92 -11.20 -8.32 3.19
N ARG A 93 -11.94 -8.56 4.26
CA ARG A 93 -11.85 -7.82 5.53
C ARG A 93 -10.91 -8.55 6.46
N TYR A 94 -10.01 -7.82 7.09
CA TYR A 94 -9.00 -8.38 7.97
C TYR A 94 -9.24 -7.95 9.42
N ASN A 95 -9.20 -8.91 10.34
CA ASN A 95 -9.11 -8.69 11.77
C ASN A 95 -7.69 -9.04 12.20
N VAL A 96 -6.84 -8.04 12.34
CA VAL A 96 -5.42 -8.22 12.67
C VAL A 96 -5.24 -8.20 14.18
N SER A 97 -4.46 -9.15 14.69
CA SER A 97 -4.00 -9.17 16.09
C SER A 97 -2.54 -9.57 16.12
N VAL A 98 -1.72 -8.80 16.82
CA VAL A 98 -0.27 -9.01 16.88
C VAL A 98 0.16 -9.10 18.33
N THR A 99 0.86 -10.18 18.70
CA THR A 99 1.53 -10.34 20.00
C THR A 99 3.01 -10.02 19.82
N ALA A 100 3.48 -9.05 20.59
CA ALA A 100 4.85 -8.52 20.51
C ALA A 100 5.35 -8.16 21.91
N PRO A 101 6.65 -7.81 22.10
CA PRO A 101 7.15 -7.25 23.34
C PRO A 101 6.26 -6.11 23.84
N ALA A 102 6.00 -6.05 25.15
CA ALA A 102 5.01 -5.12 25.70
C ALA A 102 5.43 -3.64 25.61
N GLU A 103 6.72 -3.38 25.48
CA GLU A 103 7.35 -2.07 25.29
C GLU A 103 7.30 -1.57 23.84
N ASP A 104 7.10 -2.48 22.88
CA ASP A 104 7.07 -2.11 21.46
C ASP A 104 5.71 -1.53 21.05
N VAL A 105 5.77 -0.63 20.09
CA VAL A 105 4.61 -0.11 19.39
C VAL A 105 4.30 -1.03 18.23
N VAL A 106 3.03 -1.43 18.13
CA VAL A 106 2.51 -2.21 17.02
C VAL A 106 1.63 -1.33 16.16
N LEU A 107 1.92 -1.25 14.86
CA LEU A 107 1.20 -0.49 13.85
C LEU A 107 0.60 -1.43 12.81
N SER A 108 -0.60 -1.12 12.34
CA SER A 108 -1.28 -1.85 11.26
C SER A 108 -2.30 -0.91 10.55
N ASN A 109 -3.02 -1.44 9.57
CA ASN A 109 -3.94 -0.70 8.71
C ASN A 109 -5.07 0.04 9.45
N ALA A 110 -5.68 -0.59 10.45
CA ALA A 110 -6.83 -0.07 11.17
C ALA A 110 -6.43 0.55 12.53
N PRO A 111 -7.30 1.35 13.18
CA PRO A 111 -7.09 1.80 14.54
C PRO A 111 -6.95 0.64 15.54
N VAL A 112 -6.24 0.90 16.63
CA VAL A 112 -6.18 -0.06 17.75
C VAL A 112 -7.55 -0.12 18.42
N GLN A 113 -8.14 -1.31 18.45
CA GLN A 113 -9.39 -1.57 19.16
C GLN A 113 -9.13 -1.78 20.65
N LYS A 114 -8.18 -2.65 20.99
CA LYS A 114 -7.79 -2.94 22.38
C LYS A 114 -6.40 -3.51 22.49
N ARG A 115 -5.81 -3.42 23.68
CA ARG A 115 -4.57 -4.10 24.05
C ARG A 115 -4.82 -5.02 25.23
N SER A 116 -4.29 -6.25 25.21
CA SER A 116 -4.34 -7.15 26.34
C SER A 116 -3.46 -6.63 27.48
N ARG A 117 -3.64 -7.16 28.70
CA ARG A 117 -2.63 -7.05 29.77
C ARG A 117 -1.35 -7.75 29.30
N ALA A 118 -0.19 -7.21 29.69
CA ALA A 118 1.07 -7.86 29.41
C ALA A 118 1.22 -9.16 30.23
N VAL A 119 1.64 -10.23 29.55
CA VAL A 119 1.92 -11.55 30.17
C VAL A 119 3.27 -12.02 29.66
N ALA A 120 4.14 -12.41 30.55
CA ALA A 120 5.52 -12.86 30.25
C ALA A 120 6.28 -11.90 29.31
N GLY A 121 6.16 -10.58 29.55
CA GLY A 121 6.84 -9.55 28.77
C GLY A 121 6.22 -9.26 27.40
N SER A 122 5.14 -9.93 27.02
CA SER A 122 4.47 -9.75 25.73
C SER A 122 3.04 -9.22 25.91
N ARG A 123 2.55 -8.51 24.88
CA ARG A 123 1.19 -7.96 24.81
C ARG A 123 0.59 -8.20 23.45
N THR A 124 -0.70 -8.51 23.39
CA THR A 124 -1.45 -8.59 22.14
C THR A 124 -2.17 -7.26 21.88
N THR A 125 -1.90 -6.68 20.71
CA THR A 125 -2.65 -5.53 20.18
C THR A 125 -3.67 -6.06 19.17
N HIS A 126 -4.95 -5.77 19.38
CA HIS A 126 -6.05 -6.07 18.49
C HIS A 126 -6.44 -4.80 17.74
N PHE A 127 -6.58 -4.89 16.43
CA PHE A 127 -7.01 -3.79 15.59
C PHE A 127 -8.49 -3.93 15.22
N GLU A 128 -9.11 -2.83 14.89
CA GLU A 128 -10.46 -2.83 14.30
C GLU A 128 -10.44 -3.59 12.97
N GLN A 129 -11.61 -4.04 12.54
CA GLN A 129 -11.74 -4.70 11.24
C GLN A 129 -11.46 -3.70 10.10
N THR A 130 -10.63 -4.11 9.13
CA THR A 130 -10.38 -3.28 7.95
C THR A 130 -11.61 -3.21 7.05
N PRO A 131 -11.74 -2.19 6.19
CA PRO A 131 -12.54 -2.29 4.98
C PRO A 131 -12.07 -3.44 4.09
N LEU A 132 -12.71 -3.64 2.93
CA LEU A 132 -12.25 -4.59 1.91
C LEU A 132 -10.90 -4.13 1.35
N LEU A 133 -9.86 -4.97 1.52
CA LEU A 133 -8.49 -4.73 1.05
C LEU A 133 -7.97 -5.97 0.31
N SER A 134 -7.13 -5.73 -0.69
CA SER A 134 -6.29 -6.76 -1.29
C SER A 134 -5.19 -7.20 -0.31
N ALA A 135 -4.74 -8.44 -0.38
CA ALA A 135 -3.78 -9.01 0.58
C ALA A 135 -2.45 -8.22 0.63
N TYR A 136 -1.98 -7.72 -0.51
CA TYR A 136 -0.72 -6.97 -0.61
C TYR A 136 -0.71 -5.64 0.16
N LEU A 137 -1.88 -5.08 0.51
CA LEU A 137 -2.04 -3.82 1.24
C LEU A 137 -1.98 -3.97 2.76
N ILE A 138 -1.85 -5.21 3.27
CA ILE A 138 -1.80 -5.45 4.72
C ILE A 138 -0.44 -5.02 5.26
N ALA A 139 -0.50 -4.20 6.30
CA ALA A 139 0.67 -3.66 6.97
C ALA A 139 0.77 -4.13 8.42
N VAL A 140 1.97 -4.51 8.83
CA VAL A 140 2.35 -4.70 10.23
C VAL A 140 3.74 -4.13 10.44
N ALA A 141 3.89 -3.26 11.45
CA ALA A 141 5.20 -2.85 11.94
C ALA A 141 5.24 -2.98 13.46
N VAL A 142 6.37 -3.46 14.00
CA VAL A 142 6.61 -3.69 15.43
C VAL A 142 7.99 -3.16 15.78
N GLY A 143 8.08 -2.36 16.81
CA GLY A 143 9.37 -1.84 17.27
C GLY A 143 9.25 -0.62 18.17
N PRO A 144 10.38 0.02 18.47
CA PRO A 144 10.45 1.18 19.36
C PRO A 144 10.04 2.48 18.61
N PHE A 145 8.87 2.46 17.96
CA PHE A 145 8.35 3.61 17.26
C PHE A 145 7.80 4.67 18.20
N GLU A 146 7.90 5.93 17.79
CA GLU A 146 7.24 7.06 18.42
C GLU A 146 6.57 7.95 17.38
N SER A 147 5.53 8.69 17.76
CA SER A 147 4.89 9.69 16.90
C SER A 147 5.05 11.09 17.47
N GLY A 148 5.06 12.05 16.55
CA GLY A 148 5.00 13.47 16.87
C GLY A 148 3.58 13.96 17.13
N GLN A 149 3.31 15.19 16.67
CA GLN A 149 1.98 15.78 16.69
C GLN A 149 1.02 15.01 15.78
N THR A 150 -0.27 15.13 16.05
CA THR A 150 -1.33 14.63 15.19
C THR A 150 -1.95 15.81 14.43
N ALA A 151 -1.99 15.73 13.11
CA ALA A 151 -2.82 16.61 12.30
C ALA A 151 -4.20 15.99 12.11
N GLN A 152 -5.20 16.82 11.81
CA GLN A 152 -6.57 16.37 11.58
C GLN A 152 -7.07 16.96 10.26
N VAL A 153 -7.47 16.09 9.33
CA VAL A 153 -8.14 16.49 8.09
C VAL A 153 -9.51 15.81 8.04
N GLY A 154 -10.56 16.63 8.05
CA GLY A 154 -11.91 16.09 8.19
C GLY A 154 -12.03 15.18 9.42
N LYS A 155 -12.34 13.90 9.19
CA LYS A 155 -12.42 12.88 10.24
C LYS A 155 -11.14 12.04 10.38
N THR A 156 -10.14 12.30 9.55
CA THR A 156 -8.92 11.48 9.47
C THR A 156 -7.81 12.06 10.34
N PRO A 157 -7.40 11.39 11.44
CA PRO A 157 -6.18 11.74 12.15
C PRO A 157 -4.96 11.29 11.33
N ILE A 158 -3.96 12.16 11.23
CA ILE A 158 -2.69 11.91 10.52
C ILE A 158 -1.55 11.93 11.53
N ARG A 159 -0.69 10.92 11.50
CA ARG A 159 0.49 10.82 12.36
C ARG A 159 1.70 10.38 11.55
N VAL A 160 2.86 10.88 11.95
CA VAL A 160 4.15 10.40 11.44
C VAL A 160 4.81 9.60 12.55
N TYR A 161 5.16 8.35 12.27
CA TYR A 161 5.89 7.46 13.15
C TYR A 161 7.33 7.29 12.67
N SER A 162 8.27 7.33 13.59
CA SER A 162 9.68 7.07 13.34
C SER A 162 10.28 6.26 14.50
N LEU A 163 11.48 5.74 14.36
CA LEU A 163 12.20 5.18 15.49
C LEU A 163 12.49 6.26 16.53
N LYS A 164 12.68 5.84 17.79
CA LYS A 164 12.96 6.75 18.90
C LYS A 164 14.12 7.70 18.61
N GLY A 165 13.92 8.98 18.92
CA GLY A 165 14.89 10.04 18.72
C GLY A 165 14.76 10.79 17.40
N GLN A 166 13.95 10.30 16.43
CA GLN A 166 13.78 10.91 15.10
C GLN A 166 12.48 11.72 14.97
N ARG A 167 11.63 11.73 15.98
CA ARG A 167 10.31 12.40 15.96
C ARG A 167 10.31 13.84 15.39
N PRO A 168 11.30 14.73 15.71
CA PRO A 168 11.31 16.09 15.18
C PRO A 168 11.43 16.16 13.65
N LEU A 169 12.05 15.16 13.03
CA LEU A 169 12.28 15.11 11.58
C LEU A 169 10.99 14.86 10.77
N GLY A 170 9.92 14.41 11.40
CA GLY A 170 8.62 14.14 10.76
C GLY A 170 7.71 15.36 10.57
N LYS A 171 8.14 16.56 10.96
CA LYS A 171 7.28 17.75 10.96
C LYS A 171 6.84 18.17 9.55
N PHE A 172 7.78 18.25 8.60
CA PHE A 172 7.45 18.56 7.23
C PHE A 172 6.58 17.51 6.56
N ALA A 173 6.84 16.23 6.83
CA ALA A 173 6.02 15.13 6.34
C ALA A 173 4.56 15.22 6.82
N LEU A 174 4.35 15.61 8.08
CA LEU A 174 2.99 15.82 8.62
C LEU A 174 2.26 16.97 7.92
N GLU A 175 2.94 18.09 7.66
CA GLU A 175 2.39 19.22 6.89
C GLU A 175 2.05 18.78 5.46
N ALA A 176 3.00 18.14 4.76
CA ALA A 176 2.80 17.69 3.39
C ALA A 176 1.65 16.68 3.26
N ALA A 177 1.52 15.78 4.23
CA ALA A 177 0.42 14.82 4.25
C ALA A 177 -0.94 15.49 4.47
N ALA A 178 -1.04 16.44 5.38
CA ALA A 178 -2.28 17.18 5.63
C ALA A 178 -2.70 18.00 4.40
N GLU A 179 -1.78 18.74 3.81
CA GLU A 179 -2.01 19.57 2.62
C GLU A 179 -2.38 18.71 1.39
N SER A 180 -1.70 17.56 1.21
CA SER A 180 -2.02 16.62 0.14
C SER A 180 -3.40 16.02 0.34
N LEU A 181 -3.73 15.58 1.55
CA LEU A 181 -5.02 14.95 1.83
C LEU A 181 -6.21 15.90 1.62
N ILE A 182 -6.10 17.16 2.06
CA ILE A 182 -7.11 18.20 1.82
C ILE A 182 -7.40 18.35 0.33
N ARG A 183 -6.34 18.41 -0.49
CA ARG A 183 -6.47 18.59 -1.95
C ARG A 183 -7.00 17.35 -2.64
N LEU A 184 -6.57 16.17 -2.23
CA LEU A 184 -7.06 14.89 -2.76
C LEU A 184 -8.55 14.70 -2.47
N GLU A 185 -9.01 14.94 -1.23
CA GLU A 185 -10.44 14.89 -0.88
C GLU A 185 -11.26 15.86 -1.73
N LYS A 186 -10.77 17.08 -1.92
CA LYS A 186 -11.40 18.08 -2.81
C LYS A 186 -11.40 17.61 -4.26
N TRP A 187 -10.28 17.06 -4.74
CA TRP A 187 -10.15 16.62 -6.13
C TRP A 187 -11.06 15.43 -6.43
N PHE A 188 -11.10 14.41 -5.56
CA PHE A 188 -11.98 13.24 -5.72
C PHE A 188 -13.46 13.54 -5.38
N GLY A 189 -13.71 14.58 -4.60
CA GLY A 189 -15.06 14.92 -4.10
C GLY A 189 -15.60 13.87 -3.14
N MET A 190 -14.72 13.23 -2.38
CA MET A 190 -15.04 12.26 -1.33
C MET A 190 -13.95 12.24 -0.25
N PRO A 191 -14.31 11.95 1.01
CA PRO A 191 -13.35 11.88 2.11
C PRO A 191 -12.38 10.71 1.95
N HIS A 192 -11.29 10.77 2.70
CA HIS A 192 -10.35 9.66 2.87
C HIS A 192 -11.09 8.36 3.27
N PRO A 193 -10.83 7.25 2.60
CA PRO A 193 -11.65 6.04 2.79
C PRO A 193 -11.33 5.24 4.06
N TYR A 194 -10.27 5.59 4.80
CA TYR A 194 -9.80 4.86 5.97
C TYR A 194 -9.91 5.69 7.24
N ALA A 195 -10.01 5.02 8.40
CA ALA A 195 -10.27 5.67 9.69
C ALA A 195 -9.06 6.46 10.26
N LYS A 196 -7.88 6.25 9.72
CA LYS A 196 -6.64 6.95 10.09
C LYS A 196 -5.67 6.98 8.92
N LEU A 197 -4.63 7.81 9.04
CA LEU A 197 -3.49 7.85 8.13
C LEU A 197 -2.22 7.95 8.97
N ASP A 198 -1.52 6.83 9.12
CA ASP A 198 -0.20 6.79 9.74
C ASP A 198 0.87 6.71 8.63
N LEU A 199 1.85 7.59 8.65
CA LEU A 199 3.04 7.55 7.82
C LEU A 199 4.18 6.99 8.69
N VAL A 200 4.79 5.88 8.28
CA VAL A 200 5.76 5.16 9.09
C VAL A 200 7.12 5.17 8.40
N ALA A 201 8.10 5.81 9.02
CA ALA A 201 9.48 5.85 8.57
C ALA A 201 10.23 4.56 8.96
N LEU A 202 10.78 3.87 7.98
CA LEU A 202 11.54 2.64 8.13
C LEU A 202 12.94 2.82 7.55
N PRO A 203 14.01 2.67 8.33
CA PRO A 203 15.39 2.86 7.86
C PRO A 203 15.78 1.93 6.70
N ASP A 204 15.40 0.66 6.80
CA ASP A 204 15.65 -0.35 5.77
C ASP A 204 14.35 -0.67 5.02
N PHE A 205 14.02 0.11 4.01
CA PHE A 205 12.85 -0.13 3.16
C PHE A 205 13.26 -0.24 1.70
N ALA A 206 12.82 -1.28 1.00
CA ALA A 206 13.27 -1.60 -0.36
C ALA A 206 12.88 -0.52 -1.39
N PHE A 207 11.68 0.03 -1.24
CA PHE A 207 11.12 1.06 -2.12
C PHE A 207 11.29 2.46 -1.52
N GLY A 208 10.83 3.49 -2.23
CA GLY A 208 10.68 4.84 -1.67
C GLY A 208 9.59 4.89 -0.63
N ALA A 209 8.43 4.32 -0.98
CA ALA A 209 7.29 4.17 -0.09
C ALA A 209 6.39 3.00 -0.53
N MET A 210 5.30 2.76 0.22
CA MET A 210 4.27 1.75 -0.04
C MET A 210 2.93 2.21 0.53
N GLU A 211 1.92 2.19 -0.29
CA GLU A 211 0.58 2.71 -0.06
C GLU A 211 -0.31 1.88 0.88
N ASN A 212 0.23 1.10 1.79
CA ASN A 212 -0.58 0.27 2.69
C ASN A 212 -1.73 1.08 3.31
N ALA A 213 -2.95 0.61 3.13
CA ALA A 213 -4.16 1.34 3.51
C ALA A 213 -4.16 1.77 4.98
N GLY A 214 -4.20 3.07 5.25
CA GLY A 214 -4.21 3.64 6.59
C GLY A 214 -2.90 3.54 7.37
N ALA A 215 -1.85 2.91 6.84
CA ALA A 215 -0.51 2.80 7.45
C ALA A 215 0.56 2.76 6.35
N VAL A 216 0.82 3.90 5.72
CA VAL A 216 1.76 4.05 4.60
C VAL A 216 3.19 3.94 5.10
N PHE A 217 3.97 3.05 4.50
CA PHE A 217 5.37 2.86 4.87
C PHE A 217 6.29 3.64 3.92
N PHE A 218 7.30 4.26 4.48
CA PHE A 218 8.28 5.05 3.74
C PHE A 218 9.69 4.65 4.15
N ARG A 219 10.61 4.72 3.22
CA ARG A 219 12.02 4.81 3.57
C ARG A 219 12.24 6.08 4.38
N ASP A 220 12.92 5.98 5.51
CA ASP A 220 13.13 7.10 6.43
C ASP A 220 13.77 8.31 5.75
N SER A 221 14.76 8.09 4.87
CA SER A 221 15.44 9.15 4.10
C SER A 221 14.54 9.87 3.09
N VAL A 222 13.35 9.33 2.79
CA VAL A 222 12.34 9.99 1.94
C VAL A 222 11.34 10.79 2.78
N LEU A 223 11.03 10.32 3.99
CA LEU A 223 9.98 10.91 4.83
C LEU A 223 10.51 11.92 5.85
N LEU A 224 11.67 11.63 6.44
CA LEU A 224 12.20 12.40 7.56
C LEU A 224 13.19 13.46 7.07
N LEU A 225 12.89 14.73 7.34
CA LEU A 225 13.72 15.85 6.94
C LEU A 225 14.18 16.66 8.16
N ASP A 226 15.47 16.97 8.22
CA ASP A 226 15.95 18.03 9.09
C ASP A 226 15.65 19.39 8.44
N GLU A 227 14.84 20.22 9.08
CA GLU A 227 14.41 21.51 8.52
C GLU A 227 15.58 22.47 8.24
N LYS A 228 16.73 22.30 8.90
CA LYS A 228 17.91 23.14 8.75
C LYS A 228 18.86 22.66 7.64
N GLU A 229 18.94 21.35 7.46
CA GLU A 229 19.89 20.71 6.56
C GLU A 229 19.27 20.37 5.19
N SER A 230 17.93 20.21 5.12
CA SER A 230 17.24 19.74 3.91
C SER A 230 17.12 20.83 2.85
N SER A 231 17.49 20.47 1.64
CA SER A 231 17.38 21.32 0.46
C SER A 231 15.93 21.53 0.00
N PRO A 232 15.64 22.51 -0.86
CA PRO A 232 14.34 22.63 -1.51
C PRO A 232 13.96 21.38 -2.32
N GLU A 233 14.92 20.70 -2.93
CA GLU A 233 14.73 19.48 -3.70
C GLU A 233 14.31 18.31 -2.80
N ASP A 234 14.90 18.16 -1.61
CA ASP A 234 14.49 17.15 -0.63
C ASP A 234 13.04 17.37 -0.22
N ARG A 235 12.64 18.62 0.04
CA ARG A 235 11.26 18.96 0.39
C ARG A 235 10.28 18.63 -0.74
N LEU A 236 10.65 18.98 -1.98
CA LEU A 236 9.85 18.69 -3.16
C LEU A 236 9.68 17.19 -3.33
N ARG A 237 10.76 16.41 -3.24
CA ARG A 237 10.74 14.94 -3.34
C ARG A 237 9.89 14.30 -2.24
N THR A 238 10.02 14.73 -0.99
CA THR A 238 9.20 14.24 0.12
C THR A 238 7.72 14.55 -0.12
N ALA A 239 7.38 15.78 -0.53
CA ALA A 239 6.01 16.18 -0.80
C ALA A 239 5.40 15.39 -1.96
N GLU A 240 6.17 15.19 -3.05
CA GLU A 240 5.75 14.42 -4.21
C GLU A 240 5.50 12.95 -3.84
N THR A 241 6.42 12.32 -3.11
CA THR A 241 6.24 10.93 -2.69
C THR A 241 5.04 10.78 -1.75
N ILE A 242 4.86 11.68 -0.79
CA ILE A 242 3.67 11.65 0.10
C ILE A 242 2.39 11.82 -0.71
N ALA A 243 2.32 12.76 -1.64
CA ALA A 243 1.14 12.98 -2.46
C ALA A 243 0.83 11.76 -3.35
N HIS A 244 1.85 11.06 -3.86
CA HIS A 244 1.75 9.81 -4.61
C HIS A 244 1.10 8.72 -3.76
N GLU A 245 1.67 8.43 -2.59
CA GLU A 245 1.14 7.39 -1.70
C GLU A 245 -0.28 7.68 -1.21
N LEU A 246 -0.60 8.95 -0.99
CA LEU A 246 -1.95 9.33 -0.58
C LEU A 246 -2.96 9.24 -1.74
N ALA A 247 -2.55 9.46 -2.98
CA ALA A 247 -3.42 9.28 -4.15
C ALA A 247 -3.85 7.81 -4.32
N HIS A 248 -2.98 6.87 -3.95
CA HIS A 248 -3.29 5.45 -3.94
C HIS A 248 -4.46 5.09 -3.02
N MET A 249 -4.80 5.89 -2.02
CA MET A 249 -5.95 5.61 -1.16
C MET A 249 -7.25 5.50 -1.96
N TRP A 250 -7.33 6.17 -3.12
CA TRP A 250 -8.44 6.05 -4.08
C TRP A 250 -8.10 5.15 -5.26
N PHE A 251 -6.92 5.36 -5.91
CA PHE A 251 -6.41 4.55 -7.02
C PHE A 251 -5.37 3.54 -6.53
N GLY A 252 -5.76 2.30 -6.43
CA GLY A 252 -4.97 1.19 -5.88
C GLY A 252 -5.66 0.53 -4.69
N ASN A 253 -6.16 1.32 -3.75
CA ASN A 253 -6.72 0.81 -2.50
C ASN A 253 -8.24 0.74 -2.51
N LEU A 254 -8.94 1.86 -2.72
CA LEU A 254 -10.40 1.86 -2.80
C LEU A 254 -10.89 1.14 -4.06
N VAL A 255 -10.28 1.44 -5.20
CA VAL A 255 -10.43 0.72 -6.46
C VAL A 255 -9.08 0.14 -6.82
N THR A 256 -8.96 -1.17 -6.92
CA THR A 256 -7.70 -1.87 -7.22
C THR A 256 -7.75 -2.44 -8.64
N MET A 257 -6.62 -2.50 -9.34
CA MET A 257 -6.56 -3.22 -10.62
C MET A 257 -7.03 -4.66 -10.46
N ALA A 258 -7.73 -5.17 -11.47
CA ALA A 258 -8.20 -6.57 -11.47
C ALA A 258 -7.04 -7.57 -11.55
N TRP A 259 -5.97 -7.21 -12.26
CA TRP A 259 -4.75 -7.99 -12.40
C TRP A 259 -3.53 -7.09 -12.63
N TRP A 260 -2.34 -7.63 -12.46
CA TRP A 260 -1.05 -6.90 -12.51
C TRP A 260 -0.71 -6.28 -13.88
N ASN A 261 -1.34 -6.72 -14.98
CA ASN A 261 -1.20 -6.07 -16.27
C ASN A 261 -1.73 -4.62 -16.28
N ASP A 262 -2.65 -4.30 -15.39
CA ASP A 262 -3.18 -2.95 -15.20
C ASP A 262 -2.54 -2.20 -14.01
N LEU A 263 -1.31 -2.56 -13.61
CA LEU A 263 -0.55 -1.88 -12.54
C LEU A 263 -0.47 -0.36 -12.77
N TRP A 264 -0.42 0.07 -14.01
CA TRP A 264 -0.40 1.47 -14.40
C TRP A 264 -1.63 2.26 -13.92
N LEU A 265 -2.80 1.62 -13.76
CA LEU A 265 -3.97 2.27 -13.16
C LEU A 265 -3.70 2.76 -11.73
N ASN A 266 -2.84 2.07 -11.00
CA ASN A 266 -2.39 2.51 -9.69
C ASN A 266 -1.26 3.54 -9.86
N GLU A 267 -0.15 3.13 -10.44
CA GLU A 267 1.13 3.85 -10.39
C GLU A 267 1.18 5.09 -11.28
N SER A 268 0.72 4.98 -12.52
CA SER A 268 0.67 6.14 -13.41
C SER A 268 -0.29 7.21 -12.88
N PHE A 269 -1.43 6.76 -12.33
CA PHE A 269 -2.43 7.67 -11.80
C PHE A 269 -1.94 8.37 -10.54
N ALA A 270 -1.34 7.64 -9.60
CA ALA A 270 -0.76 8.21 -8.40
C ALA A 270 0.40 9.17 -8.72
N THR A 271 1.25 8.81 -9.69
CA THR A 271 2.33 9.68 -10.17
C THR A 271 1.77 10.99 -10.75
N TRP A 272 0.85 10.91 -11.71
CA TRP A 272 0.23 12.11 -12.30
C TRP A 272 -0.43 12.97 -11.23
N MET A 273 -1.20 12.36 -10.31
CA MET A 273 -1.90 13.06 -9.24
C MET A 273 -0.94 13.75 -8.27
N ALA A 274 0.20 13.13 -7.95
CA ALA A 274 1.21 13.75 -7.08
C ALA A 274 1.68 15.09 -7.64
N TYR A 275 1.94 15.17 -8.95
CA TYR A 275 2.35 16.40 -9.61
C TYR A 275 1.23 17.46 -9.60
N GLU A 276 -0.02 17.07 -9.81
CA GLU A 276 -1.17 17.99 -9.72
C GLU A 276 -1.35 18.54 -8.31
N ILE A 277 -1.27 17.68 -7.29
CA ILE A 277 -1.48 18.05 -5.88
C ILE A 277 -0.36 18.97 -5.36
N VAL A 278 0.91 18.62 -5.65
CA VAL A 278 2.04 19.45 -5.21
C VAL A 278 2.07 20.77 -5.98
N HIS A 279 1.72 20.80 -7.26
CA HIS A 279 1.58 22.03 -8.02
C HIS A 279 0.48 22.95 -7.45
N ASP A 280 -0.68 22.39 -7.06
CA ASP A 280 -1.77 23.16 -6.43
C ASP A 280 -1.37 23.69 -5.04
N TRP A 281 -0.53 22.95 -4.29
CA TRP A 281 -0.04 23.37 -2.98
C TRP A 281 1.09 24.40 -3.05
N LYS A 282 2.09 24.15 -3.89
CA LYS A 282 3.33 24.93 -4.01
C LYS A 282 3.66 25.22 -5.48
N PRO A 283 2.88 26.08 -6.16
CA PRO A 283 3.10 26.39 -7.58
C PRO A 283 4.48 26.98 -7.86
N GLU A 284 5.08 27.69 -6.88
CA GLU A 284 6.42 28.25 -6.96
C GLU A 284 7.53 27.20 -7.08
N TRP A 285 7.27 25.95 -6.67
CA TRP A 285 8.22 24.85 -6.83
C TRP A 285 8.34 24.36 -8.27
N ARG A 286 7.39 24.74 -9.14
CA ARG A 286 7.40 24.40 -10.56
C ARG A 286 7.60 22.88 -10.82
N ILE A 287 6.99 22.04 -10.01
CA ILE A 287 7.19 20.57 -10.03
C ILE A 287 7.02 19.95 -11.43
N TRP A 288 6.20 20.55 -12.31
CA TRP A 288 6.05 20.07 -13.68
C TRP A 288 7.31 20.22 -14.55
N LEU A 289 8.29 21.06 -14.17
CA LEU A 289 9.61 21.08 -14.82
C LEU A 289 10.41 19.84 -14.43
N GLU A 290 10.33 19.41 -13.16
CA GLU A 290 10.91 18.16 -12.70
C GLU A 290 10.30 16.94 -13.43
N PHE A 291 8.99 16.97 -13.68
CA PHE A 291 8.34 15.93 -14.48
C PHE A 291 8.91 15.82 -15.90
N VAL A 292 9.28 16.94 -16.53
CA VAL A 292 9.92 16.93 -17.87
C VAL A 292 11.24 16.17 -17.82
N ALA A 293 12.08 16.41 -16.81
CA ALA A 293 13.35 15.70 -16.66
C ALA A 293 13.14 14.18 -16.44
N ARG A 294 12.21 13.81 -15.58
CA ARG A 294 11.88 12.39 -15.35
C ARG A 294 11.30 11.71 -16.60
N ARG A 295 10.54 12.44 -17.40
CA ARG A 295 10.00 11.95 -18.66
C ARG A 295 11.11 11.60 -19.66
N GLU A 296 12.20 12.35 -19.71
CA GLU A 296 13.35 12.03 -20.56
C GLU A 296 13.95 10.64 -20.20
N ASN A 297 14.09 10.34 -18.90
CA ASN A 297 14.53 9.01 -18.46
C ASN A 297 13.56 7.90 -18.92
N ALA A 298 12.25 8.17 -18.88
CA ALA A 298 11.28 7.21 -19.40
C ALA A 298 11.38 7.03 -20.92
N PHE A 299 11.68 8.07 -21.68
CA PHE A 299 11.91 7.97 -23.13
C PHE A 299 13.17 7.18 -23.46
N GLU A 300 14.26 7.35 -22.69
CA GLU A 300 15.46 6.55 -22.85
C GLU A 300 15.19 5.05 -22.66
N LEU A 301 14.44 4.69 -21.61
CA LEU A 301 14.03 3.30 -21.37
C LEU A 301 13.08 2.80 -22.47
N ASP A 302 12.12 3.62 -22.90
CA ASP A 302 11.13 3.26 -23.91
C ASP A 302 11.73 3.12 -25.33
N ALA A 303 12.89 3.73 -25.58
CA ALA A 303 13.61 3.60 -26.85
C ALA A 303 14.40 2.28 -26.98
N LEU A 304 14.53 1.52 -25.89
CA LEU A 304 15.26 0.25 -25.91
C LEU A 304 14.45 -0.85 -26.62
N ALA A 305 15.15 -1.80 -27.26
CA ALA A 305 14.50 -2.99 -27.83
C ALA A 305 13.80 -3.87 -26.78
N SER A 306 14.18 -3.74 -25.52
CA SER A 306 13.58 -4.41 -24.38
C SER A 306 12.41 -3.63 -23.74
N SER A 307 11.97 -2.53 -24.34
CA SER A 307 10.81 -1.78 -23.87
C SER A 307 9.54 -2.64 -23.88
N HIS A 308 8.59 -2.27 -23.04
CA HIS A 308 7.28 -2.92 -22.95
C HIS A 308 6.15 -1.89 -23.01
N PRO A 309 4.92 -2.30 -23.36
CA PRO A 309 3.75 -1.42 -23.29
C PRO A 309 3.44 -1.03 -21.83
N ILE A 310 2.72 0.08 -21.62
CA ILE A 310 2.25 0.52 -20.29
C ILE A 310 1.42 -0.58 -19.60
N ALA A 311 0.67 -1.37 -20.38
CA ALA A 311 -0.11 -2.51 -19.91
C ALA A 311 0.46 -3.82 -20.50
N PRO A 312 1.58 -4.35 -19.99
CA PRO A 312 2.13 -5.62 -20.45
C PRO A 312 1.29 -6.80 -19.97
N GLN A 313 1.41 -7.94 -20.65
CA GLN A 313 0.84 -9.18 -20.12
C GLN A 313 1.68 -9.66 -18.93
N VAL A 314 1.01 -9.99 -17.83
CA VAL A 314 1.63 -10.50 -16.60
C VAL A 314 1.05 -11.87 -16.28
N LYS A 315 1.90 -12.89 -16.22
CA LYS A 315 1.53 -14.29 -15.96
C LYS A 315 2.10 -14.82 -14.66
N THR A 316 3.19 -14.24 -14.19
CA THR A 316 3.95 -14.72 -13.03
C THR A 316 4.16 -13.61 -12.00
N ALA A 317 4.52 -14.01 -10.78
CA ALA A 317 4.89 -13.09 -9.70
C ALA A 317 6.15 -12.27 -10.05
N ASP A 318 7.11 -12.90 -10.74
CA ASP A 318 8.36 -12.22 -11.14
C ASP A 318 8.09 -11.16 -12.21
N GLU A 319 7.28 -11.47 -13.23
CA GLU A 319 6.84 -10.48 -14.22
C GLU A 319 6.08 -9.30 -13.57
N ALA A 320 5.29 -9.55 -12.53
CA ALA A 320 4.63 -8.47 -11.78
C ALA A 320 5.65 -7.55 -11.09
N ASN A 321 6.74 -8.10 -10.55
CA ASN A 321 7.82 -7.31 -9.94
C ASN A 321 8.60 -6.47 -10.96
N GLU A 322 8.81 -6.96 -12.18
CA GLU A 322 9.58 -6.28 -13.23
C GLU A 322 8.86 -5.04 -13.77
N ASN A 323 7.55 -4.94 -13.61
CA ASN A 323 6.74 -3.82 -14.11
C ASN A 323 6.81 -2.54 -13.27
N PHE A 324 7.53 -2.53 -12.14
CA PHE A 324 7.73 -1.33 -11.32
C PHE A 324 8.87 -0.46 -11.89
N ASP A 325 8.66 0.16 -13.03
CA ASP A 325 9.66 0.93 -13.77
C ASP A 325 9.13 2.27 -14.32
N ALA A 326 10.00 3.05 -14.98
CA ALA A 326 9.64 4.35 -15.52
C ALA A 326 8.57 4.29 -16.64
N ILE A 327 8.36 3.15 -17.30
CA ILE A 327 7.27 2.97 -18.27
C ILE A 327 5.92 3.00 -17.54
N THR A 328 5.77 2.18 -16.52
CA THR A 328 4.54 2.10 -15.72
C THR A 328 4.28 3.40 -14.97
N TYR A 329 5.29 4.04 -14.39
CA TYR A 329 5.13 5.27 -13.60
C TYR A 329 5.04 6.51 -14.48
N THR A 330 6.13 6.84 -15.19
CA THR A 330 6.30 8.17 -15.82
C THR A 330 5.71 8.25 -17.22
N LYS A 331 5.91 7.23 -18.08
CA LYS A 331 5.28 7.19 -19.41
C LYS A 331 3.76 7.13 -19.26
N GLY A 332 3.25 6.28 -18.36
CA GLY A 332 1.82 6.20 -18.08
C GLY A 332 1.23 7.51 -17.55
N ALA A 333 1.90 8.18 -16.61
CA ALA A 333 1.51 9.51 -16.12
C ALA A 333 1.51 10.57 -17.24
N SER A 334 2.45 10.48 -18.19
CA SER A 334 2.50 11.36 -19.36
C SER A 334 1.27 11.17 -20.26
N VAL A 335 0.84 9.92 -20.45
CA VAL A 335 -0.38 9.60 -21.21
C VAL A 335 -1.63 10.12 -20.49
N LEU A 336 -1.72 9.95 -19.17
CA LEU A 336 -2.85 10.50 -18.39
C LEU A 336 -2.91 12.03 -18.48
N ARG A 337 -1.77 12.71 -18.41
CA ARG A 337 -1.69 14.17 -18.59
C ARG A 337 -2.11 14.58 -20.00
N MET A 338 -1.68 13.83 -21.03
CA MET A 338 -2.09 14.07 -22.40
C MET A 338 -3.62 13.95 -22.55
N LEU A 339 -4.22 12.90 -22.00
CA LEU A 339 -5.67 12.68 -22.03
C LEU A 339 -6.42 13.80 -21.29
N GLU A 340 -5.96 14.18 -20.08
CA GLU A 340 -6.55 15.28 -19.33
C GLU A 340 -6.57 16.57 -20.16
N ARG A 341 -5.45 16.90 -20.83
CA ARG A 341 -5.36 18.08 -21.68
C ARG A 341 -6.24 17.99 -22.92
N TYR A 342 -6.37 16.80 -23.49
CA TYR A 342 -7.19 16.56 -24.67
C TYR A 342 -8.69 16.67 -24.39
N VAL A 343 -9.19 16.01 -23.34
CA VAL A 343 -10.62 16.01 -22.99
C VAL A 343 -11.03 17.20 -22.12
N GLY A 344 -10.06 17.90 -21.53
CA GLY A 344 -10.26 19.01 -20.60
C GLY A 344 -10.36 18.55 -19.15
N ALA A 345 -9.70 19.30 -18.24
CA ALA A 345 -9.56 18.95 -16.83
C ALA A 345 -10.89 18.68 -16.10
N SER A 346 -11.95 19.43 -16.45
CA SER A 346 -13.27 19.24 -15.81
C SER A 346 -13.93 17.93 -16.22
N ALA A 347 -13.90 17.59 -17.51
CA ALA A 347 -14.46 16.35 -18.05
C ALA A 347 -13.66 15.14 -17.54
N PHE A 348 -12.34 15.21 -17.58
CA PHE A 348 -11.45 14.17 -17.06
C PHE A 348 -11.73 13.88 -15.57
N ARG A 349 -11.77 14.93 -14.73
CA ARG A 349 -12.10 14.80 -13.30
C ARG A 349 -13.48 14.19 -13.07
N LYS A 350 -14.49 14.57 -13.85
CA LYS A 350 -15.83 13.99 -13.76
C LYS A 350 -15.83 12.50 -14.09
N GLY A 351 -15.14 12.09 -15.15
CA GLY A 351 -14.99 10.69 -15.53
C GLY A 351 -14.28 9.86 -14.46
N VAL A 352 -13.14 10.35 -13.98
CA VAL A 352 -12.40 9.71 -12.90
C VAL A 352 -13.23 9.54 -11.63
N ARG A 353 -13.96 10.58 -11.20
CA ARG A 353 -14.87 10.49 -10.05
C ARG A 353 -15.98 9.47 -10.28
N THR A 354 -16.45 9.32 -11.52
CA THR A 354 -17.45 8.32 -11.89
C THR A 354 -16.87 6.91 -11.79
N TYR A 355 -15.66 6.68 -12.31
CA TYR A 355 -14.92 5.43 -12.17
C TYR A 355 -14.77 5.03 -10.71
N ILE A 356 -14.20 5.89 -9.85
CA ILE A 356 -13.99 5.61 -8.42
C ILE A 356 -15.31 5.28 -7.71
N ARG A 357 -16.40 5.98 -8.00
CA ARG A 357 -17.70 5.71 -7.36
C ARG A 357 -18.30 4.38 -7.79
N ARG A 358 -18.21 4.04 -9.10
CA ARG A 358 -18.77 2.80 -9.64
C ARG A 358 -18.05 1.56 -9.12
N HIS A 359 -16.73 1.64 -8.98
CA HIS A 359 -15.87 0.50 -8.61
C HIS A 359 -15.40 0.54 -7.15
N ARG A 360 -16.01 1.37 -6.32
CA ARG A 360 -15.65 1.49 -4.90
C ARG A 360 -15.64 0.13 -4.19
N ASN A 361 -14.55 -0.18 -3.49
CA ASN A 361 -14.29 -1.44 -2.78
C ASN A 361 -14.25 -2.68 -3.68
N ALA A 362 -14.04 -2.50 -4.97
CA ALA A 362 -13.94 -3.56 -5.96
C ALA A 362 -12.63 -3.49 -6.74
N ALA A 363 -12.43 -4.47 -7.61
CA ALA A 363 -11.39 -4.43 -8.62
C ALA A 363 -11.98 -3.91 -9.95
N ALA A 364 -11.12 -3.30 -10.77
CA ALA A 364 -11.48 -2.78 -12.08
C ALA A 364 -10.32 -2.96 -13.08
N ALA A 365 -10.64 -3.00 -14.35
CA ALA A 365 -9.68 -3.05 -15.45
C ALA A 365 -9.60 -1.69 -16.17
N ALA A 366 -8.62 -1.53 -17.05
CA ALA A 366 -8.44 -0.31 -17.85
C ALA A 366 -9.70 0.07 -18.65
N GLY A 367 -10.43 -0.91 -19.18
CA GLY A 367 -11.68 -0.69 -19.91
C GLY A 367 -12.76 0.03 -19.10
N ASP A 368 -12.80 -0.20 -17.78
CA ASP A 368 -13.76 0.45 -16.88
C ASP A 368 -13.45 1.95 -16.70
N LEU A 369 -12.16 2.33 -16.72
CA LEU A 369 -11.74 3.73 -16.71
C LEU A 369 -12.15 4.42 -18.02
N TRP A 370 -11.89 3.78 -19.17
CA TRP A 370 -12.27 4.34 -20.46
C TRP A 370 -13.77 4.55 -20.56
N ALA A 371 -14.58 3.55 -20.18
CA ALA A 371 -16.05 3.66 -20.15
C ALA A 371 -16.59 4.73 -19.17
N ALA A 372 -15.79 5.19 -18.24
CA ALA A 372 -16.17 6.28 -17.34
C ALA A 372 -15.74 7.67 -17.85
N LEU A 373 -14.81 7.72 -18.82
CA LEU A 373 -14.34 8.95 -19.46
C LEU A 373 -15.15 9.31 -20.73
N GLU A 374 -15.84 8.33 -21.31
CA GLU A 374 -16.84 8.53 -22.39
C GLU A 374 -18.09 9.29 -21.89
#